data_e7886fc9199e6720717931b87d8cf373
#
_entry.id   e7886fc9199e6720717931b87d8cf373
#
_cell.length_a   1.000
_cell.length_b   1.000
_cell.length_c   1.000
_cell.angle_alpha   90.00
_cell.angle_beta   90.00
_cell.angle_gamma   90.00
#
_symmetry.space_group_name_H-M   'P 1'
#
loop_
_entity.id
_entity.type
_entity.pdbx_description
1 polymer ?
#
loop_
_entity_poly.entity_id
_entity_poly.type
_entity_poly.pdbx_seq_one_letter_code
_entity_poly.pdbx_strand_id
1 'polypeptide(L)'
;LDPGTPLFLEARYLLAEEVTALREASIYHSVLAAVAAGNNTRGGIASHVGRKASDLTHYLNVWEDTGLLVREEDVFRSGRSRYRIAEPLISFYEVVSRPQWGRLEAGHAETVWADAKARFAAQVLGPHFETLCRRWAQLVAADMFGALPGEVGAGVIADAANRTQIQVDVAVFAPAERSGPRRILSLGEAKWGKTMTLAHIDRLRRAAHLLEGRGYDTSTTRLTCYSGTGFDEDIRAAAARDARIHLIELADLYVPVDGSR
;
A
#
# COMPACT_ATOMS: atom_id res chain seq x y z
N LEU A 1 9.00 1.10 -22.19
CA LEU A 1 9.18 2.54 -22.47
C LEU A 1 9.44 2.84 -23.95
N ASP A 2 9.27 1.86 -24.85
CA ASP A 2 9.44 2.06 -26.29
C ASP A 2 8.18 2.74 -26.87
N PRO A 3 8.30 3.95 -27.48
CA PRO A 3 7.19 4.65 -28.14
C PRO A 3 6.48 3.87 -29.25
N GLY A 4 7.17 2.88 -29.85
CA GLY A 4 6.62 1.99 -30.87
C GLY A 4 5.67 0.91 -30.35
N THR A 5 5.53 0.77 -29.02
CA THR A 5 4.65 -0.25 -28.43
C THR A 5 3.28 0.30 -28.05
N PRO A 6 2.18 -0.45 -28.24
CA PRO A 6 0.84 -0.02 -27.82
C PRO A 6 0.78 0.37 -26.34
N LEU A 7 1.45 -0.37 -25.46
CA LEU A 7 1.45 -0.13 -24.01
C LEU A 7 2.03 1.23 -23.61
N PHE A 8 2.89 1.84 -24.44
CA PHE A 8 3.47 3.15 -24.18
C PHE A 8 2.39 4.26 -24.12
N LEU A 9 1.40 4.17 -24.98
CA LEU A 9 0.31 5.16 -25.08
C LEU A 9 -0.92 4.80 -24.24
N GLU A 10 -1.04 3.54 -23.80
CA GLU A 10 -2.25 2.99 -23.17
C GLU A 10 -2.71 3.82 -21.95
N ALA A 11 -1.80 4.11 -21.01
CA ALA A 11 -2.14 4.92 -19.84
C ALA A 11 -2.64 6.32 -20.20
N ARG A 12 -2.09 6.90 -21.26
CA ARG A 12 -2.50 8.22 -21.77
C ARG A 12 -3.89 8.17 -22.40
N TYR A 13 -4.19 7.10 -23.15
CA TYR A 13 -5.52 6.90 -23.73
C TYR A 13 -6.57 6.67 -22.64
N LEU A 14 -6.31 5.80 -21.67
CA LEU A 14 -7.22 5.56 -20.55
C LEU A 14 -7.53 6.85 -19.80
N LEU A 15 -6.52 7.66 -19.49
CA LEU A 15 -6.73 8.93 -18.82
C LEU A 15 -7.45 9.96 -19.71
N ALA A 16 -7.20 9.95 -21.03
CA ALA A 16 -7.87 10.86 -21.95
C ALA A 16 -9.36 10.53 -22.07
N GLU A 17 -9.74 9.26 -22.15
CA GLU A 17 -11.14 8.83 -22.21
C GLU A 17 -11.92 9.30 -20.99
N GLU A 18 -11.35 9.14 -19.78
CA GLU A 18 -12.00 9.53 -18.52
C GLU A 18 -12.11 11.05 -18.32
N VAL A 19 -11.16 11.83 -18.87
CA VAL A 19 -11.03 13.27 -18.55
C VAL A 19 -11.52 14.17 -19.69
N THR A 20 -11.66 13.67 -20.92
CA THR A 20 -11.97 14.49 -22.11
C THR A 20 -13.28 15.29 -21.99
N ALA A 21 -14.28 14.76 -21.27
CA ALA A 21 -15.57 15.41 -21.03
C ALA A 21 -15.58 16.34 -19.80
N LEU A 22 -14.48 16.43 -19.05
CA LEU A 22 -14.44 17.14 -17.76
C LEU A 22 -13.90 18.57 -17.94
N ARG A 23 -14.54 19.51 -17.25
CA ARG A 23 -13.97 20.85 -17.08
C ARG A 23 -12.71 20.75 -16.21
N GLU A 24 -11.69 21.58 -16.51
CA GLU A 24 -10.44 21.65 -15.73
C GLU A 24 -9.63 20.32 -15.70
N ALA A 25 -9.53 19.62 -16.83
CA ALA A 25 -8.77 18.38 -17.00
C ALA A 25 -7.37 18.42 -16.34
N SER A 26 -6.70 19.56 -16.33
CA SER A 26 -5.38 19.75 -15.71
C SER A 26 -5.37 19.48 -14.21
N ILE A 27 -6.46 19.78 -13.48
CA ILE A 27 -6.55 19.55 -12.04
C ILE A 27 -6.69 18.05 -11.76
N TYR A 28 -7.49 17.34 -12.55
CA TYR A 28 -7.63 15.88 -12.46
C TYR A 28 -6.29 15.18 -12.60
N HIS A 29 -5.50 15.53 -13.61
CA HIS A 29 -4.14 15.01 -13.77
C HIS A 29 -3.20 15.41 -12.61
N SER A 30 -3.33 16.63 -12.08
CA SER A 30 -2.51 17.08 -10.95
C SER A 30 -2.82 16.29 -9.66
N VAL A 31 -4.08 15.88 -9.46
CA VAL A 31 -4.47 15.01 -8.34
C VAL A 31 -3.80 13.64 -8.45
N LEU A 32 -3.84 13.01 -9.63
CA LEU A 32 -3.17 11.71 -9.84
C LEU A 32 -1.65 11.84 -9.67
N ALA A 33 -1.04 12.90 -10.22
CA ALA A 33 0.39 13.17 -10.06
C ALA A 33 0.77 13.37 -8.57
N ALA A 34 -0.07 14.05 -7.79
CA ALA A 34 0.14 14.22 -6.35
C ALA A 34 0.15 12.88 -5.62
N VAL A 35 -0.84 12.01 -5.90
CA VAL A 35 -0.93 10.68 -5.29
C VAL A 35 0.25 9.81 -5.71
N ALA A 36 0.62 9.82 -6.98
CA ALA A 36 1.77 9.08 -7.52
C ALA A 36 3.10 9.54 -6.89
N ALA A 37 3.21 10.83 -6.55
CA ALA A 37 4.36 11.39 -5.83
C ALA A 37 4.37 11.10 -4.32
N GLY A 38 3.38 10.34 -3.79
CA GLY A 38 3.28 9.98 -2.37
C GLY A 38 2.47 10.95 -1.51
N ASN A 39 1.90 12.03 -2.10
CA ASN A 39 0.98 12.93 -1.39
C ASN A 39 -0.42 12.30 -1.37
N ASN A 40 -0.60 11.30 -0.53
CA ASN A 40 -1.77 10.42 -0.54
C ASN A 40 -2.86 10.77 0.48
N THR A 41 -2.71 11.83 1.24
CA THR A 41 -3.79 12.37 2.10
C THR A 41 -4.48 13.54 1.41
N ARG A 42 -5.75 13.81 1.74
CA ARG A 42 -6.48 14.97 1.17
C ARG A 42 -5.70 16.28 1.34
N GLY A 43 -5.11 16.50 2.51
CA GLY A 43 -4.29 17.69 2.78
C GLY A 43 -2.99 17.70 1.98
N GLY A 44 -2.31 16.55 1.85
CA GLY A 44 -1.10 16.41 1.04
C GLY A 44 -1.37 16.67 -0.45
N ILE A 45 -2.45 16.09 -1.00
CA ILE A 45 -2.88 16.33 -2.39
C ILE A 45 -3.18 17.82 -2.58
N ALA A 46 -3.93 18.42 -1.66
CA ALA A 46 -4.28 19.84 -1.73
C ALA A 46 -3.06 20.76 -1.75
N SER A 47 -2.09 20.47 -0.88
CA SER A 47 -0.81 21.20 -0.83
C SER A 47 -0.02 21.06 -2.13
N HIS A 48 0.04 19.85 -2.69
CA HIS A 48 0.74 19.57 -3.95
C HIS A 48 0.11 20.27 -5.15
N VAL A 49 -1.23 20.28 -5.22
CA VAL A 49 -2.01 20.91 -6.32
C VAL A 49 -2.10 22.44 -6.15
N GLY A 50 -1.77 22.98 -4.96
CA GLY A 50 -1.90 24.41 -4.67
C GLY A 50 -3.35 24.88 -4.49
N ARG A 51 -4.24 23.99 -4.00
CA ARG A 51 -5.68 24.28 -3.78
C ARG A 51 -6.06 24.02 -2.32
N LYS A 52 -7.22 24.51 -1.89
CA LYS A 52 -7.78 24.13 -0.59
C LYS A 52 -8.30 22.70 -0.63
N ALA A 53 -8.21 21.99 0.49
CA ALA A 53 -8.68 20.60 0.59
C ALA A 53 -10.19 20.46 0.30
N SER A 54 -11.00 21.48 0.64
CA SER A 54 -12.43 21.55 0.30
C SER A 54 -12.69 21.47 -1.19
N ASP A 55 -11.85 22.15 -1.97
CA ASP A 55 -12.06 22.33 -3.42
C ASP A 55 -11.73 21.06 -4.21
N LEU A 56 -10.96 20.13 -3.59
CA LEU A 56 -10.58 18.87 -4.21
C LEU A 56 -11.63 17.76 -4.07
N THR A 57 -12.69 17.96 -3.29
CA THR A 57 -13.68 16.92 -3.03
C THR A 57 -14.30 16.36 -4.31
N HIS A 58 -14.71 17.25 -5.22
CA HIS A 58 -15.28 16.83 -6.48
C HIS A 58 -14.32 16.00 -7.34
N TYR A 59 -13.07 16.43 -7.47
CA TYR A 59 -12.06 15.74 -8.27
C TYR A 59 -11.70 14.36 -7.70
N LEU A 60 -11.62 14.26 -6.37
CA LEU A 60 -11.38 12.99 -5.70
C LEU A 60 -12.54 12.01 -5.89
N ASN A 61 -13.79 12.50 -5.72
CA ASN A 61 -14.98 11.67 -5.92
C ASN A 61 -15.06 11.14 -7.36
N VAL A 62 -14.81 11.98 -8.37
CA VAL A 62 -14.80 11.53 -9.76
C VAL A 62 -13.77 10.42 -9.98
N TRP A 63 -12.55 10.57 -9.44
CA TRP A 63 -11.55 9.53 -9.56
C TRP A 63 -11.86 8.26 -8.74
N GLU A 64 -12.60 8.38 -7.64
CA GLU A 64 -13.13 7.22 -6.90
C GLU A 64 -14.24 6.54 -7.70
N ASP A 65 -15.17 7.30 -8.29
CA ASP A 65 -16.30 6.78 -9.09
C ASP A 65 -15.83 6.07 -10.37
N THR A 66 -14.76 6.55 -11.01
CA THR A 66 -14.13 5.85 -12.17
C THR A 66 -13.29 4.64 -11.76
N GLY A 67 -13.04 4.45 -10.47
CA GLY A 67 -12.20 3.37 -9.95
C GLY A 67 -10.68 3.58 -10.14
N LEU A 68 -10.24 4.75 -10.65
CA LEU A 68 -8.82 5.06 -10.80
C LEU A 68 -8.14 5.45 -9.49
N LEU A 69 -8.89 6.00 -8.52
CA LEU A 69 -8.44 6.15 -7.14
C LEU A 69 -9.23 5.26 -6.21
N VAL A 70 -8.53 4.68 -5.25
CA VAL A 70 -9.13 3.96 -4.12
C VAL A 70 -8.84 4.76 -2.86
N ARG A 71 -9.90 5.03 -2.10
CA ARG A 71 -9.81 5.60 -0.77
C ARG A 71 -9.69 4.48 0.26
N GLU A 72 -8.59 4.45 1.00
CA GLU A 72 -8.31 3.46 2.04
C GLU A 72 -8.42 4.15 3.41
N GLU A 73 -9.31 3.65 4.26
CA GLU A 73 -9.45 4.16 5.63
C GLU A 73 -8.32 3.62 6.51
N ASP A 74 -7.83 4.46 7.45
CA ASP A 74 -6.85 4.03 8.45
C ASP A 74 -7.56 3.19 9.52
N VAL A 75 -7.20 1.90 9.63
CA VAL A 75 -7.89 0.95 10.52
C VAL A 75 -7.71 1.22 12.01
N PHE A 76 -6.76 2.09 12.38
CA PHE A 76 -6.48 2.51 13.76
C PHE A 76 -6.91 3.94 14.09
N ARG A 77 -7.33 4.73 13.08
CA ARG A 77 -7.66 6.14 13.21
C ARG A 77 -8.95 6.48 12.47
N SER A 78 -10.05 6.56 13.18
CA SER A 78 -11.33 6.97 12.59
C SER A 78 -11.24 8.32 11.88
N GLY A 79 -11.85 8.43 10.70
CA GLY A 79 -11.90 9.65 9.91
C GLY A 79 -10.56 10.03 9.25
N ARG A 80 -9.59 9.15 9.21
CA ARG A 80 -8.35 9.30 8.46
C ARG A 80 -8.34 8.34 7.29
N SER A 81 -8.09 8.86 6.09
CA SER A 81 -8.00 8.06 4.88
C SER A 81 -6.81 8.47 4.03
N ARG A 82 -6.40 7.58 3.16
CA ARG A 82 -5.38 7.80 2.14
C ARG A 82 -5.94 7.42 0.78
N TYR A 83 -5.39 8.01 -0.25
CA TYR A 83 -5.73 7.71 -1.63
C TYR A 83 -4.60 6.94 -2.29
N ARG A 84 -4.97 5.97 -3.10
CA ARG A 84 -4.05 5.15 -3.89
C ARG A 84 -4.57 5.08 -5.33
N ILE A 85 -3.66 5.16 -6.31
CA ILE A 85 -4.01 4.84 -7.70
C ILE A 85 -4.28 3.34 -7.78
N ALA A 86 -5.44 2.96 -8.31
CA ALA A 86 -5.85 1.56 -8.42
C ALA A 86 -5.01 0.81 -9.45
N GLU A 87 -4.78 1.43 -10.60
CA GLU A 87 -4.12 0.81 -11.76
C GLU A 87 -2.61 1.01 -11.74
N PRO A 88 -1.81 -0.07 -11.66
CA PRO A 88 -0.34 0.03 -11.68
C PRO A 88 0.21 0.71 -12.94
N LEU A 89 -0.47 0.56 -14.09
CA LEU A 89 -0.07 1.20 -15.33
C LEU A 89 -0.18 2.72 -15.24
N ILE A 90 -1.24 3.24 -14.62
CA ILE A 90 -1.41 4.68 -14.38
C ILE A 90 -0.36 5.20 -13.40
N SER A 91 -0.09 4.44 -12.31
CA SER A 91 1.00 4.76 -11.38
C SER A 91 2.35 4.83 -12.10
N PHE A 92 2.66 3.86 -12.96
CA PHE A 92 3.87 3.84 -13.77
C PHE A 92 3.95 5.05 -14.71
N TYR A 93 2.86 5.37 -15.38
CA TYR A 93 2.79 6.52 -16.27
C TYR A 93 3.09 7.83 -15.54
N GLU A 94 2.42 8.09 -14.43
CA GLU A 94 2.60 9.31 -13.64
C GLU A 94 4.00 9.43 -13.01
N VAL A 95 4.57 8.29 -12.55
CA VAL A 95 5.88 8.26 -11.87
C VAL A 95 7.04 8.28 -12.85
N VAL A 96 6.93 7.58 -13.98
CA VAL A 96 8.05 7.31 -14.90
C VAL A 96 7.89 8.02 -16.23
N SER A 97 6.78 7.74 -16.94
CA SER A 97 6.65 8.17 -18.35
C SER A 97 6.37 9.65 -18.48
N ARG A 98 5.35 10.16 -17.78
CA ARG A 98 4.89 11.54 -17.92
C ARG A 98 5.96 12.59 -17.61
N PRO A 99 6.75 12.49 -16.52
CA PRO A 99 7.80 13.47 -16.22
C PRO A 99 8.95 13.48 -17.22
N GLN A 100 9.11 12.42 -18.00
CA GLN A 100 10.21 12.23 -18.96
C GLN A 100 9.72 12.09 -20.40
N TRP A 101 8.48 12.50 -20.67
CA TRP A 101 7.81 12.27 -21.96
C TRP A 101 8.64 12.70 -23.16
N GLY A 102 9.17 13.93 -23.15
CA GLY A 102 9.98 14.43 -24.26
C GLY A 102 11.28 13.64 -24.50
N ARG A 103 11.91 13.12 -23.41
CA ARG A 103 13.10 12.25 -23.57
C ARG A 103 12.73 10.88 -24.16
N LEU A 104 11.56 10.35 -23.80
CA LEU A 104 11.06 9.09 -24.35
C LEU A 104 10.72 9.23 -25.83
N GLU A 105 10.04 10.31 -26.23
CA GLU A 105 9.77 10.61 -27.66
C GLU A 105 11.07 10.79 -28.47
N ALA A 106 12.12 11.32 -27.84
CA ALA A 106 13.45 11.44 -28.44
C ALA A 106 14.26 10.12 -28.48
N GLY A 107 13.67 8.98 -28.06
CA GLY A 107 14.31 7.66 -28.12
C GLY A 107 15.25 7.33 -26.96
N HIS A 108 15.25 8.09 -25.85
CA HIS A 108 16.15 7.89 -24.70
C HIS A 108 15.58 6.94 -23.63
N ALA A 109 14.85 5.89 -24.02
CA ALA A 109 14.14 4.98 -23.12
C ALA A 109 15.06 4.30 -22.09
N GLU A 110 16.24 3.85 -22.48
CA GLU A 110 17.20 3.18 -21.59
C GLU A 110 17.71 4.13 -20.49
N THR A 111 18.05 5.34 -20.85
CA THR A 111 18.52 6.37 -19.89
C THR A 111 17.40 6.75 -18.91
N VAL A 112 16.19 7.00 -19.43
CA VAL A 112 15.02 7.29 -18.61
C VAL A 112 14.74 6.14 -17.64
N TRP A 113 14.85 4.89 -18.09
CA TRP A 113 14.64 3.74 -17.22
C TRP A 113 15.72 3.62 -16.14
N ALA A 114 16.99 3.82 -16.50
CA ALA A 114 18.09 3.80 -15.54
C ALA A 114 17.88 4.82 -14.41
N ASP A 115 17.48 6.05 -14.77
CA ASP A 115 17.19 7.14 -13.82
C ASP A 115 15.91 6.88 -12.97
N ALA A 116 14.95 6.13 -13.49
CA ALA A 116 13.64 5.93 -12.87
C ALA A 116 13.54 4.71 -11.97
N LYS A 117 14.44 3.70 -12.08
CA LYS A 117 14.35 2.40 -11.39
C LYS A 117 14.07 2.51 -9.89
N ALA A 118 14.82 3.34 -9.18
CA ALA A 118 14.66 3.49 -7.73
C ALA A 118 13.30 4.09 -7.37
N ARG A 119 12.86 5.09 -8.12
CA ARG A 119 11.56 5.74 -7.95
C ARG A 119 10.41 4.79 -8.31
N PHE A 120 10.54 4.03 -9.39
CA PHE A 120 9.59 2.98 -9.76
C PHE A 120 9.43 1.93 -8.65
N ALA A 121 10.55 1.44 -8.10
CA ALA A 121 10.52 0.49 -6.98
C ALA A 121 9.82 1.07 -5.75
N ALA A 122 10.08 2.33 -5.40
CA ALA A 122 9.54 2.96 -4.20
C ALA A 122 8.07 3.42 -4.34
N GLN A 123 7.68 3.94 -5.51
CA GLN A 123 6.38 4.62 -5.70
C GLN A 123 5.37 3.78 -6.50
N VAL A 124 5.79 2.72 -7.18
CA VAL A 124 4.90 1.84 -7.92
C VAL A 124 4.92 0.43 -7.32
N LEU A 125 6.08 -0.23 -7.31
CA LEU A 125 6.16 -1.63 -6.84
C LEU A 125 5.90 -1.78 -5.35
N GLY A 126 6.45 -0.90 -4.51
CA GLY A 126 6.23 -0.95 -3.06
C GLY A 126 4.75 -0.88 -2.68
N PRO A 127 4.02 0.19 -3.04
CA PRO A 127 2.58 0.31 -2.76
C PRO A 127 1.74 -0.79 -3.39
N HIS A 128 2.11 -1.28 -4.58
CA HIS A 128 1.42 -2.41 -5.21
C HIS A 128 1.64 -3.70 -4.41
N PHE A 129 2.86 -3.95 -3.96
CA PHE A 129 3.19 -5.10 -3.12
C PHE A 129 2.45 -5.09 -1.78
N GLU A 130 2.36 -3.93 -1.10
CA GLU A 130 1.53 -3.79 0.11
C GLU A 130 0.06 -4.16 -0.17
N THR A 131 -0.48 -3.74 -1.31
CA THR A 131 -1.85 -4.06 -1.72
C THR A 131 -2.03 -5.56 -1.98
N LEU A 132 -1.05 -6.19 -2.65
CA LEU A 132 -1.03 -7.63 -2.88
C LEU A 132 -1.01 -8.41 -1.57
N CYS A 133 -0.17 -8.00 -0.61
CA CYS A 133 -0.11 -8.61 0.73
C CYS A 133 -1.45 -8.50 1.48
N ARG A 134 -2.12 -7.34 1.45
CA ARG A 134 -3.45 -7.18 2.06
C ARG A 134 -4.49 -8.07 1.40
N ARG A 135 -4.49 -8.14 0.06
CA ARG A 135 -5.42 -9.00 -0.67
C ARG A 135 -5.18 -10.48 -0.35
N TRP A 136 -3.93 -10.90 -0.30
CA TRP A 136 -3.57 -12.26 0.10
C TRP A 136 -4.03 -12.55 1.54
N ALA A 137 -3.75 -11.64 2.49
CA ALA A 137 -4.17 -11.80 3.88
C ALA A 137 -5.70 -11.89 4.05
N GLN A 138 -6.48 -11.27 3.17
CA GLN A 138 -7.94 -11.39 3.17
C GLN A 138 -8.43 -12.76 2.70
N LEU A 139 -7.65 -13.42 1.83
CA LEU A 139 -8.03 -14.69 1.18
C LEU A 139 -7.45 -15.93 1.88
N VAL A 140 -6.45 -15.74 2.76
CA VAL A 140 -5.76 -16.86 3.41
C VAL A 140 -6.66 -17.56 4.42
N ALA A 141 -6.45 -18.88 4.58
CA ALA A 141 -7.26 -19.72 5.45
C ALA A 141 -7.08 -19.39 6.96
N ALA A 142 -8.05 -19.80 7.76
CA ALA A 142 -8.11 -19.50 9.20
C ALA A 142 -6.91 -20.00 10.02
N ASP A 143 -6.29 -21.08 9.61
CA ASP A 143 -5.12 -21.68 10.28
C ASP A 143 -3.88 -20.77 10.22
N MET A 144 -3.73 -19.96 9.16
CA MET A 144 -2.66 -18.98 9.05
C MET A 144 -2.71 -17.94 10.17
N PHE A 145 -3.90 -17.45 10.55
CA PHE A 145 -4.07 -16.41 11.56
C PHE A 145 -4.79 -16.88 12.82
N GLY A 146 -5.16 -18.17 12.90
CA GLY A 146 -5.89 -18.76 14.03
C GLY A 146 -7.40 -18.43 14.04
N ALA A 147 -7.89 -17.69 13.05
CA ALA A 147 -9.30 -17.43 12.78
C ALA A 147 -9.45 -16.86 11.37
N LEU A 148 -10.65 -16.91 10.78
CA LEU A 148 -10.94 -16.27 9.51
C LEU A 148 -10.76 -14.75 9.63
N PRO A 149 -10.12 -14.09 8.64
CA PRO A 149 -10.04 -12.64 8.57
C PRO A 149 -11.44 -11.99 8.45
N GLY A 150 -11.72 -11.00 9.28
CA GLY A 150 -12.91 -10.15 9.16
C GLY A 150 -12.62 -8.90 8.35
N GLU A 151 -11.74 -8.05 8.86
CA GLU A 151 -11.30 -6.84 8.18
C GLU A 151 -9.78 -6.88 7.98
N VAL A 152 -9.31 -6.49 6.79
CA VAL A 152 -7.89 -6.32 6.48
C VAL A 152 -7.67 -4.90 5.96
N GLY A 153 -6.68 -4.20 6.52
CA GLY A 153 -6.36 -2.85 6.11
C GLY A 153 -4.96 -2.42 6.52
N ALA A 154 -4.68 -1.15 6.37
CA ALA A 154 -3.44 -0.52 6.81
C ALA A 154 -3.74 0.63 7.77
N GLY A 155 -2.77 1.01 8.59
CA GLY A 155 -2.97 2.13 9.49
C GLY A 155 -1.70 2.61 10.15
N VAL A 156 -1.83 3.70 10.91
CA VAL A 156 -0.70 4.35 11.58
C VAL A 156 -0.98 4.49 13.07
N ILE A 157 -0.01 4.05 13.87
CA ILE A 157 -0.06 4.07 15.32
C ILE A 157 0.90 5.15 15.82
N ALA A 158 0.42 6.12 16.59
CA ALA A 158 1.29 7.10 17.24
C ALA A 158 2.04 6.44 18.41
N ASP A 159 3.36 6.58 18.44
CA ASP A 159 4.23 6.25 19.56
C ASP A 159 4.71 7.55 20.21
N ALA A 160 3.91 8.05 21.14
CA ALA A 160 4.16 9.32 21.80
C ALA A 160 5.47 9.29 22.64
N ALA A 161 5.79 8.15 23.24
CA ALA A 161 6.99 7.98 24.04
C ALA A 161 8.28 8.19 23.22
N ASN A 162 8.27 7.69 21.97
CA ASN A 162 9.39 7.84 21.04
C ASN A 162 9.23 9.01 20.05
N ARG A 163 8.17 9.82 20.19
CA ARG A 163 7.85 10.96 19.30
C ARG A 163 7.81 10.56 17.82
N THR A 164 7.31 9.37 17.52
CA THR A 164 7.28 8.80 16.18
C THR A 164 5.93 8.16 15.87
N GLN A 165 5.82 7.58 14.68
CA GLN A 165 4.65 6.82 14.25
C GLN A 165 5.11 5.48 13.68
N ILE A 166 4.34 4.44 13.95
CA ILE A 166 4.54 3.12 13.37
C ILE A 166 3.45 2.92 12.31
N GLN A 167 3.85 2.74 11.06
CA GLN A 167 2.96 2.31 10.00
C GLN A 167 2.87 0.78 10.05
N VAL A 168 1.66 0.26 9.95
CA VAL A 168 1.35 -1.16 9.77
C VAL A 168 0.75 -1.29 8.37
N ASP A 169 1.42 -2.06 7.51
CA ASP A 169 1.04 -2.16 6.09
C ASP A 169 -0.09 -3.17 5.88
N VAL A 170 -0.17 -4.20 6.77
CA VAL A 170 -1.19 -5.25 6.74
C VAL A 170 -1.67 -5.52 8.17
N ALA A 171 -2.82 -4.99 8.56
CA ALA A 171 -3.48 -5.32 9.81
C ALA A 171 -4.67 -6.24 9.54
N VAL A 172 -4.73 -7.39 10.20
CA VAL A 172 -5.81 -8.38 10.06
C VAL A 172 -6.58 -8.45 11.37
N PHE A 173 -7.87 -8.19 11.30
CA PHE A 173 -8.77 -8.27 12.45
C PHE A 173 -9.64 -9.51 12.38
N ALA A 174 -10.01 -10.04 13.54
CA ALA A 174 -11.08 -11.02 13.63
C ALA A 174 -12.43 -10.39 13.21
N PRO A 175 -13.41 -11.19 12.79
CA PRO A 175 -14.78 -10.71 12.62
C PRO A 175 -15.26 -9.98 13.88
N ALA A 176 -16.02 -8.90 13.68
CA ALA A 176 -16.52 -8.08 14.78
C ALA A 176 -17.42 -8.92 15.70
N GLU A 177 -17.10 -8.95 16.98
CA GLU A 177 -17.94 -9.55 18.01
C GLU A 177 -18.89 -8.49 18.60
N ARG A 178 -20.04 -8.92 19.14
CA ARG A 178 -21.05 -8.00 19.71
C ARG A 178 -20.57 -7.26 20.95
N SER A 179 -19.57 -7.80 21.65
CA SER A 179 -19.00 -7.22 22.86
C SER A 179 -17.56 -7.67 23.05
N GLY A 180 -16.74 -6.83 23.71
CA GLY A 180 -15.34 -7.12 23.99
C GLY A 180 -14.35 -6.28 23.16
N PRO A 181 -13.06 -6.39 23.45
CA PRO A 181 -12.03 -5.68 22.69
C PRO A 181 -11.92 -6.23 21.27
N ARG A 182 -11.67 -5.34 20.33
CA ARG A 182 -11.45 -5.72 18.92
C ARG A 182 -10.14 -6.52 18.82
N ARG A 183 -10.25 -7.79 18.42
CA ARG A 183 -9.10 -8.71 18.34
C ARG A 183 -8.33 -8.53 17.04
N ILE A 184 -7.00 -8.40 17.17
CA ILE A 184 -6.06 -8.32 16.05
C ILE A 184 -5.43 -9.69 15.84
N LEU A 185 -5.68 -10.29 14.68
CA LEU A 185 -5.13 -11.59 14.29
C LEU A 185 -3.67 -11.48 13.84
N SER A 186 -3.36 -10.42 13.07
CA SER A 186 -2.01 -10.20 12.56
C SER A 186 -1.71 -8.70 12.41
N LEU A 187 -0.46 -8.34 12.69
CA LEU A 187 0.16 -7.08 12.30
C LEU A 187 1.31 -7.38 11.36
N GLY A 188 1.33 -6.72 10.21
CA GLY A 188 2.27 -6.99 9.15
C GLY A 188 2.98 -5.76 8.60
N GLU A 189 4.25 -5.95 8.25
CA GLU A 189 5.07 -5.00 7.49
C GLU A 189 5.45 -5.62 6.15
N ALA A 190 5.31 -4.86 5.06
CA ALA A 190 5.61 -5.29 3.70
C ALA A 190 6.78 -4.48 3.14
N LYS A 191 7.80 -5.15 2.57
CA LYS A 191 8.98 -4.50 1.98
C LYS A 191 9.30 -5.08 0.62
N TRP A 192 9.26 -4.19 -0.38
CA TRP A 192 9.77 -4.47 -1.72
C TRP A 192 11.21 -3.97 -1.85
N GLY A 193 12.10 -4.81 -2.39
CA GLY A 193 13.47 -4.40 -2.75
C GLY A 193 14.46 -4.23 -1.60
N LYS A 194 14.10 -4.67 -0.37
CA LYS A 194 15.01 -4.68 0.79
C LYS A 194 14.81 -5.96 1.59
N THR A 195 15.92 -6.59 1.97
CA THR A 195 15.93 -7.73 2.90
C THR A 195 15.36 -7.28 4.25
N MET A 196 14.43 -8.06 4.80
CA MET A 196 13.86 -7.79 6.12
C MET A 196 14.73 -8.40 7.22
N THR A 197 14.76 -7.73 8.36
CA THR A 197 15.63 -8.01 9.52
C THR A 197 14.80 -8.05 10.81
N LEU A 198 15.41 -8.44 11.94
CA LEU A 198 14.76 -8.43 13.25
C LEU A 198 14.15 -7.07 13.64
N ALA A 199 14.73 -5.97 13.20
CA ALA A 199 14.20 -4.64 13.48
C ALA A 199 12.74 -4.44 13.01
N HIS A 200 12.31 -5.16 11.96
CA HIS A 200 10.91 -5.13 11.50
C HIS A 200 9.98 -5.86 12.50
N ILE A 201 10.42 -6.98 13.04
CA ILE A 201 9.68 -7.71 14.09
C ILE A 201 9.57 -6.89 15.37
N ASP A 202 10.65 -6.25 15.81
CA ASP A 202 10.64 -5.40 17.02
C ASP A 202 9.70 -4.22 16.88
N ARG A 203 9.63 -3.66 15.68
CA ARG A 203 8.68 -2.61 15.35
C ARG A 203 7.22 -3.10 15.40
N LEU A 204 6.94 -4.30 14.90
CA LEU A 204 5.61 -4.92 15.00
C LEU A 204 5.25 -5.29 16.44
N ARG A 205 6.22 -5.78 17.25
CA ARG A 205 6.03 -6.00 18.71
C ARG A 205 5.66 -4.70 19.41
N ARG A 206 6.36 -3.62 19.08
CA ARG A 206 6.06 -2.30 19.63
C ARG A 206 4.66 -1.85 19.23
N ALA A 207 4.25 -2.05 17.98
CA ALA A 207 2.91 -1.75 17.49
C ALA A 207 1.84 -2.51 18.28
N ALA A 208 2.02 -3.83 18.49
CA ALA A 208 1.09 -4.66 19.26
C ALA A 208 0.93 -4.14 20.69
N HIS A 209 2.04 -3.83 21.39
CA HIS A 209 2.01 -3.29 22.74
C HIS A 209 1.27 -1.92 22.82
N LEU A 210 1.48 -1.04 21.85
CA LEU A 210 0.77 0.25 21.80
C LEU A 210 -0.73 0.08 21.56
N LEU A 211 -1.13 -0.92 20.77
CA LEU A 211 -2.53 -1.22 20.48
C LEU A 211 -3.22 -1.88 21.68
N GLU A 212 -2.53 -2.77 22.41
CA GLU A 212 -3.00 -3.31 23.68
C GLU A 212 -3.34 -2.18 24.67
N GLY A 213 -2.44 -1.20 24.83
CA GLY A 213 -2.66 0.00 25.65
C GLY A 213 -3.83 0.89 25.17
N ARG A 214 -4.35 0.66 23.97
CA ARG A 214 -5.54 1.33 23.41
C ARG A 214 -6.81 0.47 23.48
N GLY A 215 -6.74 -0.70 24.12
CA GLY A 215 -7.88 -1.57 24.33
C GLY A 215 -8.15 -2.57 23.21
N TYR A 216 -7.18 -2.82 22.31
CA TYR A 216 -7.25 -3.94 21.38
C TYR A 216 -6.79 -5.23 22.07
N ASP A 217 -7.36 -6.36 21.69
CA ASP A 217 -6.82 -7.67 22.06
C ASP A 217 -5.70 -8.06 21.09
N THR A 218 -4.47 -8.06 21.60
CA THR A 218 -3.26 -8.45 20.88
C THR A 218 -2.61 -9.71 21.47
N SER A 219 -3.27 -10.42 22.37
CA SER A 219 -2.71 -11.56 23.11
C SER A 219 -2.21 -12.69 22.23
N THR A 220 -2.89 -12.95 21.11
CA THR A 220 -2.57 -14.00 20.14
C THR A 220 -2.11 -13.44 18.77
N THR A 221 -1.86 -12.13 18.70
CA THR A 221 -1.50 -11.46 17.44
C THR A 221 -0.22 -12.04 16.83
N ARG A 222 -0.29 -12.40 15.57
CA ARG A 222 0.86 -12.82 14.78
C ARG A 222 1.60 -11.61 14.22
N LEU A 223 2.93 -11.71 14.10
CA LEU A 223 3.80 -10.68 13.55
C LEU A 223 4.27 -11.18 12.20
N THR A 224 3.75 -10.58 11.13
CA THR A 224 3.96 -11.08 9.77
C THR A 224 4.85 -10.13 8.99
N CYS A 225 5.95 -10.63 8.45
CA CYS A 225 6.82 -9.91 7.53
C CYS A 225 6.61 -10.41 6.12
N TYR A 226 6.27 -9.51 5.20
CA TYR A 226 6.10 -9.80 3.77
C TYR A 226 7.30 -9.21 3.02
N SER A 227 8.04 -10.04 2.29
CA SER A 227 9.25 -9.61 1.60
C SER A 227 9.27 -9.97 0.12
N GLY A 228 9.57 -8.99 -0.73
CA GLY A 228 9.82 -9.19 -2.16
C GLY A 228 11.25 -9.65 -2.47
N THR A 229 12.18 -9.62 -1.49
CA THR A 229 13.61 -9.94 -1.67
C THR A 229 14.16 -10.93 -0.65
N GLY A 230 13.32 -11.37 0.30
CA GLY A 230 13.68 -12.36 1.32
C GLY A 230 14.06 -11.76 2.67
N PHE A 231 14.63 -12.60 3.51
CA PHE A 231 14.85 -12.39 4.94
C PHE A 231 16.30 -12.72 5.30
N ASP A 232 16.89 -12.02 6.25
CA ASP A 232 18.21 -12.39 6.79
C ASP A 232 18.13 -13.63 7.69
N GLU A 233 19.31 -14.12 8.12
CA GLU A 233 19.41 -15.33 8.97
C GLU A 233 18.82 -15.09 10.36
N ASP A 234 18.98 -13.90 10.92
CA ASP A 234 18.54 -13.59 12.29
C ASP A 234 17.01 -13.59 12.40
N ILE A 235 16.30 -12.99 11.43
CA ILE A 235 14.84 -13.03 11.43
C ILE A 235 14.30 -14.44 11.16
N ARG A 236 14.97 -15.25 10.31
CA ARG A 236 14.63 -16.66 10.09
C ARG A 236 14.82 -17.48 11.37
N ALA A 237 15.93 -17.28 12.08
CA ALA A 237 16.17 -17.93 13.35
C ALA A 237 15.16 -17.51 14.43
N ALA A 238 14.70 -16.26 14.43
CA ALA A 238 13.65 -15.80 15.35
C ALA A 238 12.30 -16.46 15.02
N ALA A 239 11.92 -16.56 13.76
CA ALA A 239 10.70 -17.22 13.33
C ALA A 239 10.67 -18.72 13.67
N ALA A 240 11.83 -19.39 13.59
CA ALA A 240 11.94 -20.80 14.01
C ALA A 240 11.72 -21.01 15.52
N ARG A 241 11.91 -19.97 16.35
CA ARG A 241 11.77 -20.03 17.82
C ARG A 241 10.44 -19.48 18.33
N ASP A 242 9.79 -18.59 17.60
CA ASP A 242 8.50 -17.96 17.97
C ASP A 242 7.46 -18.20 16.87
N ALA A 243 6.55 -19.14 17.11
CA ALA A 243 5.48 -19.49 16.17
C ALA A 243 4.52 -18.32 15.83
N ARG A 244 4.60 -17.20 16.54
CA ARG A 244 3.84 -15.98 16.19
C ARG A 244 4.50 -15.17 15.08
N ILE A 245 5.77 -15.45 14.75
CA ILE A 245 6.46 -14.76 13.68
C ILE A 245 6.24 -15.51 12.36
N HIS A 246 5.63 -14.83 11.38
CA HIS A 246 5.38 -15.37 10.06
C HIS A 246 6.22 -14.62 9.03
N LEU A 247 6.89 -15.36 8.18
CA LEU A 247 7.72 -14.83 7.08
C LEU A 247 7.08 -15.28 5.77
N ILE A 248 6.62 -14.32 4.98
CA ILE A 248 5.91 -14.55 3.72
C ILE A 248 6.76 -13.98 2.59
N GLU A 249 7.21 -14.82 1.68
CA GLU A 249 7.95 -14.42 0.49
C GLU A 249 6.99 -14.12 -0.68
N LEU A 250 7.47 -13.45 -1.71
CA LEU A 250 6.67 -13.13 -2.90
C LEU A 250 6.03 -14.38 -3.51
N ALA A 251 6.76 -15.50 -3.54
CA ALA A 251 6.27 -16.75 -4.09
C ALA A 251 5.05 -17.29 -3.34
N ASP A 252 5.00 -17.11 -2.01
CA ASP A 252 3.90 -17.59 -1.15
C ASP A 252 2.57 -16.89 -1.47
N LEU A 253 2.63 -15.65 -1.98
CA LEU A 253 1.43 -14.88 -2.34
C LEU A 253 0.71 -15.42 -3.58
N TYR A 254 1.35 -16.31 -4.34
CA TYR A 254 0.81 -16.93 -5.56
C TYR A 254 0.48 -18.41 -5.40
N VAL A 255 0.77 -18.98 -4.23
CA VAL A 255 0.33 -20.35 -3.93
C VAL A 255 -1.18 -20.33 -3.74
N PRO A 256 -1.96 -21.18 -4.45
CA PRO A 256 -3.39 -21.30 -4.21
C PRO A 256 -3.63 -21.64 -2.74
N VAL A 257 -4.46 -20.86 -2.07
CA VAL A 257 -4.95 -21.23 -0.74
C VAL A 257 -5.84 -22.45 -0.97
N ASP A 258 -5.37 -23.64 -0.62
CA ASP A 258 -6.12 -24.89 -0.71
C ASP A 258 -7.35 -24.81 0.20
N GLY A 259 -8.40 -24.21 -0.30
CA GLY A 259 -9.68 -23.96 0.38
C GLY A 259 -10.89 -24.34 -0.47
N SER A 260 -10.68 -25.14 -1.53
CA SER A 260 -11.79 -25.72 -2.32
C SER A 260 -11.72 -27.24 -2.28
N ARG A 261 -12.26 -27.79 -1.21
CA ARG A 261 -12.89 -29.09 -1.18
C ARG A 261 -14.31 -28.94 -0.69
#